data_d9efee7a3402fd51fd026f721b8a7522
#
_entry.id   d9efee7a3402fd51fd026f721b8a7522
#
_cell.length_a   1.000
_cell.length_b   1.000
_cell.length_c   1.000
_cell.angle_alpha   90.00
_cell.angle_beta   90.00
_cell.angle_gamma   90.00
#
_symmetry.space_group_name_H-M   'P 1'
#
loop_
_entity.id
_entity.type
_entity.pdbx_description
1 polymer ?
#
loop_
_entity_poly.entity_id
_entity_poly.type
_entity_poly.pdbx_seq_one_letter_code
_entity_poly.pdbx_strand_id
1 'polypeptide(L)'
;MNNAQTHLKMGYVWTICLVAACGGLLFGYDWVVIGGAKPFYEAWFSITDPAQSGWAMSSALVGCVFGALISGWCADKLGRKLPLILSAVLFSASAWGTAVASSFDMFVVYRIVGGVGIGLASALSPLYIAEVSPAEKRGRFVAINQLTIVVGVLAAQLINLMIAEPVATGATQQMIVDTWNGQMGWRWMFGAELVPALAFLVLMFFVPESPRWLMKAGKPDRARAALERIGSADYADRILRDIAHTLEKDNHKISYGALLAPQVKPIVIIGMVLAVFQQWCGINVIFNYAQEIFASAGFDINSTLKSIVATGIVNLVFTLAALPLVDKIGRRKLMLLGASGLTLIYVLIAAAYGMGIMGWPVLLLVLAAIAIYA
;
A
#
# COMPACT_ATOMS: atom_id res chain seq x y z
N MET A 1 38.36 -18.06 -16.24
CA MET A 1 36.94 -18.11 -15.87
C MET A 1 36.20 -17.19 -16.83
N ASN A 2 35.50 -17.76 -17.80
CA ASN A 2 34.84 -17.03 -18.87
C ASN A 2 33.73 -16.13 -18.30
N ASN A 3 33.88 -14.82 -18.48
CA ASN A 3 32.78 -13.85 -18.37
C ASN A 3 31.78 -14.09 -19.52
N ALA A 4 30.99 -15.16 -19.45
CA ALA A 4 29.79 -15.26 -20.21
C ALA A 4 28.86 -14.14 -19.71
N GLN A 5 28.83 -13.03 -20.45
CA GLN A 5 27.93 -11.92 -20.19
C GLN A 5 26.51 -12.49 -20.16
N THR A 6 25.97 -12.65 -18.95
CA THR A 6 24.59 -13.07 -18.76
C THR A 6 23.70 -11.95 -19.29
N HIS A 7 23.26 -12.09 -20.55
CA HIS A 7 22.36 -11.15 -21.18
C HIS A 7 21.01 -11.20 -20.47
N LEU A 8 20.78 -10.27 -19.54
CA LEU A 8 19.49 -10.06 -18.89
C LEU A 8 18.62 -9.17 -19.78
N LYS A 9 17.40 -9.60 -20.01
CA LYS A 9 16.38 -8.81 -20.72
C LYS A 9 15.75 -7.81 -19.75
N MET A 10 16.53 -6.81 -19.35
CA MET A 10 16.15 -5.85 -18.29
C MET A 10 14.79 -5.17 -18.54
N GLY A 11 14.44 -4.86 -19.81
CA GLY A 11 13.13 -4.30 -20.13
C GLY A 11 11.98 -5.22 -19.72
N TYR A 12 12.11 -6.52 -19.96
CA TYR A 12 11.11 -7.49 -19.55
C TYR A 12 11.02 -7.61 -18.00
N VAL A 13 12.17 -7.61 -17.32
CA VAL A 13 12.20 -7.63 -15.84
C VAL A 13 11.49 -6.40 -15.27
N TRP A 14 11.77 -5.21 -15.82
CA TRP A 14 11.08 -3.99 -15.42
C TRP A 14 9.57 -4.11 -15.63
N THR A 15 9.13 -4.61 -16.77
CA THR A 15 7.69 -4.76 -17.08
C THR A 15 7.00 -5.66 -16.05
N ILE A 16 7.53 -6.87 -15.82
CA ILE A 16 6.88 -7.81 -14.88
C ILE A 16 6.92 -7.32 -13.43
N CYS A 17 7.99 -6.62 -13.01
CA CYS A 17 8.08 -6.03 -11.69
C CYS A 17 7.11 -4.84 -11.54
N LEU A 18 6.96 -3.97 -12.54
CA LEU A 18 6.00 -2.88 -12.53
C LEU A 18 4.56 -3.37 -12.50
N VAL A 19 4.24 -4.42 -13.27
CA VAL A 19 2.91 -5.05 -13.22
C VAL A 19 2.63 -5.58 -11.82
N ALA A 20 3.56 -6.31 -11.21
CA ALA A 20 3.38 -6.79 -9.85
C ALA A 20 3.27 -5.64 -8.82
N ALA A 21 4.02 -4.55 -9.03
CA ALA A 21 3.98 -3.37 -8.19
C ALA A 21 2.66 -2.57 -8.30
N CYS A 22 1.82 -2.82 -9.33
CA CYS A 22 0.46 -2.26 -9.39
C CYS A 22 -0.40 -2.71 -8.20
N GLY A 23 -0.13 -3.88 -7.60
CA GLY A 23 -0.75 -4.27 -6.34
C GLY A 23 -0.45 -3.29 -5.20
N GLY A 24 0.79 -2.75 -5.16
CA GLY A 24 1.16 -1.67 -4.24
C GLY A 24 0.44 -0.35 -4.55
N LEU A 25 0.31 0.01 -5.83
CA LEU A 25 -0.42 1.20 -6.25
C LEU A 25 -1.88 1.16 -5.79
N LEU A 26 -2.56 0.02 -6.01
CA LEU A 26 -3.95 -0.18 -5.58
C LEU A 26 -4.08 -0.15 -4.06
N PHE A 27 -3.13 -0.75 -3.33
CA PHE A 27 -3.08 -0.63 -1.88
C PHE A 27 -3.05 0.85 -1.45
N GLY A 28 -2.12 1.65 -2.02
CA GLY A 28 -2.02 3.07 -1.67
C GLY A 28 -3.27 3.87 -2.02
N TYR A 29 -3.89 3.56 -3.15
CA TYR A 29 -5.12 4.20 -3.61
C TYR A 29 -6.30 3.91 -2.67
N ASP A 30 -6.61 2.62 -2.46
CA ASP A 30 -7.77 2.19 -1.65
C ASP A 30 -7.64 2.63 -0.18
N TRP A 31 -6.39 2.70 0.33
CA TRP A 31 -6.11 3.15 1.68
C TRP A 31 -6.53 4.59 1.93
N VAL A 32 -6.33 5.50 0.97
CA VAL A 32 -6.46 6.95 1.18
C VAL A 32 -7.69 7.56 0.51
N VAL A 33 -8.27 6.90 -0.50
CA VAL A 33 -9.45 7.41 -1.22
C VAL A 33 -10.60 7.75 -0.27
N ILE A 34 -10.78 6.96 0.79
CA ILE A 34 -11.84 7.11 1.79
C ILE A 34 -11.73 8.44 2.55
N GLY A 35 -10.49 8.91 2.84
CA GLY A 35 -10.29 10.16 3.57
C GLY A 35 -10.80 11.40 2.83
N GLY A 36 -10.58 11.48 1.52
CA GLY A 36 -11.08 12.60 0.71
C GLY A 36 -12.58 12.51 0.38
N ALA A 37 -13.13 11.29 0.29
CA ALA A 37 -14.56 11.06 0.05
C ALA A 37 -15.42 11.22 1.31
N LYS A 38 -14.81 11.28 2.49
CA LYS A 38 -15.46 11.20 3.79
C LYS A 38 -16.64 12.17 3.99
N PRO A 39 -16.51 13.48 3.78
CA PRO A 39 -17.61 14.41 4.02
C PRO A 39 -18.84 14.11 3.16
N PHE A 40 -18.64 13.47 2.04
CA PHE A 40 -19.68 13.22 1.05
C PHE A 40 -20.43 11.91 1.32
N TYR A 41 -19.74 10.79 1.58
CA TYR A 41 -20.43 9.53 1.90
C TYR A 41 -21.04 9.57 3.30
N GLU A 42 -20.43 10.27 4.27
CA GLU A 42 -21.03 10.45 5.59
C GLU A 42 -22.34 11.24 5.51
N ALA A 43 -22.37 12.29 4.69
CA ALA A 43 -23.60 13.01 4.43
C ALA A 43 -24.66 12.12 3.77
N TRP A 44 -24.29 11.35 2.75
CA TRP A 44 -25.19 10.44 2.04
C TRP A 44 -25.82 9.38 2.94
N PHE A 45 -25.02 8.70 3.78
CA PHE A 45 -25.48 7.68 4.70
C PHE A 45 -25.99 8.24 6.04
N SER A 46 -26.05 9.58 6.20
CA SER A 46 -26.47 10.27 7.43
C SER A 46 -25.69 9.80 8.68
N ILE A 47 -24.37 9.59 8.52
CA ILE A 47 -23.48 9.16 9.60
C ILE A 47 -23.22 10.35 10.51
N THR A 48 -23.70 10.27 11.74
CA THR A 48 -23.47 11.29 12.81
C THR A 48 -22.73 10.70 14.01
N ASP A 49 -22.75 9.36 14.13
CA ASP A 49 -22.07 8.66 15.22
C ASP A 49 -20.57 8.47 14.86
N PRO A 50 -19.65 8.96 15.73
CA PRO A 50 -18.22 8.74 15.57
C PRO A 50 -17.80 7.27 15.47
N ALA A 51 -18.55 6.36 16.10
CA ALA A 51 -18.27 4.92 16.04
C ALA A 51 -18.57 4.36 14.62
N GLN A 52 -19.67 4.79 13.99
CA GLN A 52 -19.98 4.42 12.60
C GLN A 52 -18.97 5.01 11.61
N SER A 53 -18.57 6.27 11.79
CA SER A 53 -17.51 6.90 11.00
C SER A 53 -16.18 6.13 11.13
N GLY A 54 -15.77 5.81 12.35
CA GLY A 54 -14.58 5.00 12.62
C GLY A 54 -14.67 3.60 12.01
N TRP A 55 -15.86 2.97 12.02
CA TRP A 55 -16.09 1.67 11.39
C TRP A 55 -15.99 1.75 9.87
N ALA A 56 -16.55 2.76 9.23
CA ALA A 56 -16.39 2.98 7.81
C ALA A 56 -14.91 3.06 7.42
N MET A 57 -14.11 3.85 8.17
CA MET A 57 -12.68 4.04 7.93
C MET A 57 -11.86 2.77 8.16
N SER A 58 -12.17 2.00 9.21
CA SER A 58 -11.39 0.83 9.64
C SER A 58 -11.82 -0.50 9.02
N SER A 59 -12.98 -0.56 8.38
CA SER A 59 -13.55 -1.80 7.84
C SER A 59 -12.60 -2.52 6.85
N ALA A 60 -11.92 -1.78 5.99
CA ALA A 60 -10.92 -2.35 5.08
C ALA A 60 -9.73 -2.99 5.82
N LEU A 61 -9.36 -2.47 7.01
CA LEU A 61 -8.28 -3.05 7.83
C LEU A 61 -8.63 -4.46 8.31
N VAL A 62 -9.88 -4.69 8.67
CA VAL A 62 -10.36 -6.03 9.05
C VAL A 62 -10.15 -7.00 7.89
N GLY A 63 -10.56 -6.62 6.68
CA GLY A 63 -10.29 -7.42 5.48
C GLY A 63 -8.80 -7.64 5.24
N CYS A 64 -7.98 -6.59 5.43
CA CYS A 64 -6.53 -6.65 5.26
C CYS A 64 -5.85 -7.67 6.19
N VAL A 65 -6.27 -7.74 7.45
CA VAL A 65 -5.80 -8.75 8.40
C VAL A 65 -6.09 -10.17 7.88
N PHE A 66 -7.32 -10.44 7.44
CA PHE A 66 -7.67 -11.74 6.87
C PHE A 66 -6.86 -12.06 5.61
N GLY A 67 -6.74 -11.11 4.68
CA GLY A 67 -5.95 -11.27 3.47
C GLY A 67 -4.48 -11.55 3.76
N ALA A 68 -3.88 -10.84 4.72
CA ALA A 68 -2.50 -11.04 5.12
C ALA A 68 -2.28 -12.43 5.77
N LEU A 69 -3.19 -12.88 6.65
CA LEU A 69 -3.10 -14.19 7.29
C LEU A 69 -3.14 -15.33 6.30
N ILE A 70 -4.00 -15.26 5.27
CA ILE A 70 -4.12 -16.32 4.27
C ILE A 70 -3.06 -16.22 3.17
N SER A 71 -2.38 -15.07 3.02
CA SER A 71 -1.43 -14.81 1.92
C SER A 71 -0.32 -15.84 1.83
N GLY A 72 0.26 -16.24 2.97
CA GLY A 72 1.33 -17.23 3.03
C GLY A 72 0.87 -18.60 2.54
N TRP A 73 -0.30 -19.05 2.99
CA TRP A 73 -0.89 -20.31 2.55
C TRP A 73 -1.23 -20.29 1.05
N CYS A 74 -1.81 -19.19 0.57
CA CYS A 74 -2.08 -18.99 -0.86
C CYS A 74 -0.78 -19.02 -1.67
N ALA A 75 0.27 -18.32 -1.21
CA ALA A 75 1.56 -18.29 -1.87
C ALA A 75 2.17 -19.68 -2.01
N ASP A 76 2.07 -20.52 -0.99
CA ASP A 76 2.67 -21.86 -1.00
C ASP A 76 1.87 -22.84 -1.87
N LYS A 77 0.56 -22.81 -1.82
CA LYS A 77 -0.29 -23.76 -2.56
C LYS A 77 -0.61 -23.34 -3.99
N LEU A 78 -0.92 -22.07 -4.21
CA LEU A 78 -1.43 -21.57 -5.49
C LEU A 78 -0.36 -20.86 -6.34
N GLY A 79 0.81 -20.57 -5.76
CA GLY A 79 1.83 -19.75 -6.40
C GLY A 79 1.66 -18.28 -6.06
N ARG A 80 2.36 -17.44 -6.80
CA ARG A 80 2.31 -15.98 -6.58
C ARG A 80 1.35 -15.30 -7.54
N LYS A 81 1.30 -15.78 -8.78
CA LYS A 81 0.49 -15.19 -9.84
C LYS A 81 -1.02 -15.28 -9.56
N LEU A 82 -1.52 -16.46 -9.20
CA LEU A 82 -2.96 -16.66 -9.01
C LEU A 82 -3.53 -15.84 -7.85
N PRO A 83 -2.90 -15.80 -6.65
CA PRO A 83 -3.37 -14.91 -5.58
C PRO A 83 -3.26 -13.40 -5.91
N LEU A 84 -2.29 -12.98 -6.74
CA LEU A 84 -2.24 -11.60 -7.24
C LEU A 84 -3.38 -11.30 -8.23
N ILE A 85 -3.77 -12.25 -9.08
CA ILE A 85 -4.97 -12.14 -9.91
C ILE A 85 -6.23 -12.06 -9.02
N LEU A 86 -6.31 -12.90 -7.98
CA LEU A 86 -7.42 -12.85 -7.03
C LEU A 86 -7.49 -11.49 -6.32
N SER A 87 -6.36 -10.94 -5.89
CA SER A 87 -6.35 -9.60 -5.28
C SER A 87 -6.85 -8.52 -6.25
N ALA A 88 -6.49 -8.60 -7.55
CA ALA A 88 -6.98 -7.68 -8.58
C ALA A 88 -8.50 -7.78 -8.77
N VAL A 89 -9.06 -8.99 -8.73
CA VAL A 89 -10.51 -9.23 -8.77
C VAL A 89 -11.19 -8.61 -7.54
N LEU A 90 -10.62 -8.81 -6.35
CA LEU A 90 -11.16 -8.26 -5.10
C LEU A 90 -11.13 -6.73 -5.09
N PHE A 91 -10.05 -6.10 -5.56
CA PHE A 91 -9.99 -4.65 -5.75
C PHE A 91 -11.06 -4.16 -6.72
N SER A 92 -11.20 -4.83 -7.87
CA SER A 92 -12.22 -4.45 -8.87
C SER A 92 -13.64 -4.59 -8.31
N ALA A 93 -13.91 -5.67 -7.58
CA ALA A 93 -15.21 -5.88 -6.93
C ALA A 93 -15.48 -4.85 -5.83
N SER A 94 -14.45 -4.50 -5.04
CA SER A 94 -14.55 -3.46 -4.01
C SER A 94 -14.82 -2.09 -4.61
N ALA A 95 -14.02 -1.66 -5.58
CA ALA A 95 -14.17 -0.35 -6.23
C ALA A 95 -15.56 -0.18 -6.86
N TRP A 96 -16.00 -1.20 -7.61
CA TRP A 96 -17.35 -1.18 -8.20
C TRP A 96 -18.43 -1.22 -7.14
N GLY A 97 -18.36 -2.17 -6.20
CA GLY A 97 -19.39 -2.38 -5.20
C GLY A 97 -19.53 -1.20 -4.23
N THR A 98 -18.43 -0.59 -3.83
CA THR A 98 -18.43 0.64 -3.02
C THR A 98 -19.05 1.81 -3.79
N ALA A 99 -18.73 1.97 -5.07
CA ALA A 99 -19.31 3.03 -5.91
C ALA A 99 -20.82 2.91 -6.08
N VAL A 100 -21.38 1.69 -6.14
CA VAL A 100 -22.83 1.45 -6.31
C VAL A 100 -23.57 1.21 -5.00
N ALA A 101 -22.88 1.25 -3.86
CA ALA A 101 -23.47 0.97 -2.55
C ALA A 101 -24.69 1.87 -2.28
N SER A 102 -25.83 1.24 -1.97
CA SER A 102 -27.09 1.91 -1.62
C SER A 102 -27.30 2.01 -0.11
N SER A 103 -26.60 1.20 0.68
CA SER A 103 -26.68 1.18 2.14
C SER A 103 -25.29 1.21 2.76
N PHE A 104 -25.20 1.66 4.00
CA PHE A 104 -23.96 1.68 4.77
C PHE A 104 -23.37 0.28 4.94
N ASP A 105 -24.18 -0.72 5.22
CA ASP A 105 -23.69 -2.09 5.38
C ASP A 105 -23.10 -2.65 4.08
N MET A 106 -23.72 -2.35 2.94
CA MET A 106 -23.19 -2.71 1.63
C MET A 106 -21.84 -2.05 1.37
N PHE A 107 -21.72 -0.76 1.68
CA PHE A 107 -20.45 -0.02 1.61
C PHE A 107 -19.37 -0.71 2.45
N VAL A 108 -19.65 -1.01 3.72
CA VAL A 108 -18.70 -1.66 4.64
C VAL A 108 -18.29 -3.05 4.13
N VAL A 109 -19.23 -3.87 3.65
CA VAL A 109 -18.91 -5.20 3.11
C VAL A 109 -17.94 -5.11 1.95
N TYR A 110 -18.16 -4.21 0.99
CA TYR A 110 -17.24 -4.05 -0.13
C TYR A 110 -15.87 -3.48 0.28
N ARG A 111 -15.83 -2.62 1.31
CA ARG A 111 -14.58 -2.17 1.92
C ARG A 111 -13.80 -3.34 2.55
N ILE A 112 -14.47 -4.26 3.23
CA ILE A 112 -13.84 -5.48 3.77
C ILE A 112 -13.30 -6.35 2.62
N VAL A 113 -14.07 -6.52 1.53
CA VAL A 113 -13.62 -7.27 0.34
C VAL A 113 -12.36 -6.66 -0.27
N GLY A 114 -12.31 -5.32 -0.44
CA GLY A 114 -11.12 -4.61 -0.87
C GLY A 114 -9.94 -4.82 0.08
N GLY A 115 -10.21 -4.76 1.38
CA GLY A 115 -9.24 -5.04 2.42
C GLY A 115 -8.57 -6.42 2.27
N VAL A 116 -9.33 -7.48 1.97
CA VAL A 116 -8.74 -8.80 1.70
C VAL A 116 -7.78 -8.73 0.50
N GLY A 117 -8.16 -8.00 -0.57
CA GLY A 117 -7.29 -7.72 -1.72
C GLY A 117 -6.00 -7.00 -1.31
N ILE A 118 -6.10 -5.98 -0.45
CA ILE A 118 -4.96 -5.27 0.13
C ILE A 118 -4.03 -6.24 0.86
N GLY A 119 -4.57 -7.07 1.76
CA GLY A 119 -3.78 -8.01 2.55
C GLY A 119 -3.02 -9.03 1.70
N LEU A 120 -3.66 -9.54 0.64
CA LEU A 120 -3.00 -10.44 -0.32
C LEU A 120 -1.90 -9.70 -1.11
N ALA A 121 -2.21 -8.56 -1.71
CA ALA A 121 -1.28 -7.84 -2.57
C ALA A 121 -0.07 -7.31 -1.80
N SER A 122 -0.25 -6.78 -0.58
CA SER A 122 0.81 -6.21 0.25
C SER A 122 1.92 -7.22 0.59
N ALA A 123 1.55 -8.49 0.78
CA ALA A 123 2.50 -9.56 1.05
C ALA A 123 3.09 -10.15 -0.24
N LEU A 124 2.27 -10.35 -1.26
CA LEU A 124 2.63 -11.14 -2.44
C LEU A 124 3.33 -10.32 -3.53
N SER A 125 3.01 -9.04 -3.70
CA SER A 125 3.67 -8.19 -4.71
C SER A 125 5.17 -8.06 -4.45
N PRO A 126 5.65 -7.67 -3.26
CA PRO A 126 7.08 -7.60 -2.99
C PRO A 126 7.75 -8.97 -3.02
N LEU A 127 7.07 -10.03 -2.57
CA LEU A 127 7.57 -11.41 -2.63
C LEU A 127 7.78 -11.84 -4.08
N TYR A 128 6.79 -11.65 -4.95
CA TYR A 128 6.91 -11.97 -6.37
C TYR A 128 8.05 -11.20 -7.04
N ILE A 129 8.11 -9.87 -6.79
CA ILE A 129 9.18 -9.02 -7.31
C ILE A 129 10.56 -9.54 -6.88
N ALA A 130 10.71 -9.93 -5.60
CA ALA A 130 11.96 -10.46 -5.09
C ALA A 130 12.37 -11.80 -5.73
N GLU A 131 11.40 -12.64 -6.12
CA GLU A 131 11.65 -13.96 -6.72
C GLU A 131 11.96 -13.91 -8.22
N VAL A 132 11.45 -12.88 -8.95
CA VAL A 132 11.70 -12.72 -10.39
C VAL A 132 12.86 -11.77 -10.69
N SER A 133 13.28 -10.97 -9.72
CA SER A 133 14.37 -10.01 -9.89
C SER A 133 15.74 -10.66 -9.83
N PRO A 134 16.71 -10.22 -10.66
CA PRO A 134 18.13 -10.58 -10.51
C PRO A 134 18.64 -10.20 -9.11
N ALA A 135 19.45 -11.08 -8.52
CA ALA A 135 19.92 -10.95 -7.14
C ALA A 135 20.59 -9.58 -6.86
N GLU A 136 21.42 -9.11 -7.79
CA GLU A 136 22.19 -7.86 -7.66
C GLU A 136 21.29 -6.60 -7.62
N LYS A 137 20.09 -6.69 -8.18
CA LYS A 137 19.14 -5.55 -8.30
C LYS A 137 17.86 -5.74 -7.50
N ARG A 138 17.72 -6.85 -6.77
CA ARG A 138 16.50 -7.21 -6.03
C ARG A 138 16.00 -6.10 -5.11
N GLY A 139 16.92 -5.51 -4.33
CA GLY A 139 16.55 -4.42 -3.41
C GLY A 139 15.92 -3.22 -4.13
N ARG A 140 16.45 -2.84 -5.30
CA ARG A 140 15.87 -1.74 -6.10
C ARG A 140 14.48 -2.07 -6.62
N PHE A 141 14.26 -3.29 -7.11
CA PHE A 141 12.96 -3.71 -7.62
C PHE A 141 11.91 -3.82 -6.50
N VAL A 142 12.29 -4.32 -5.32
CA VAL A 142 11.39 -4.35 -4.16
C VAL A 142 11.05 -2.92 -3.69
N ALA A 143 12.01 -2.00 -3.74
CA ALA A 143 11.75 -0.59 -3.41
C ALA A 143 10.74 0.08 -4.35
N ILE A 144 10.61 -0.38 -5.60
CA ILE A 144 9.58 0.09 -6.54
C ILE A 144 8.18 -0.19 -6.00
N ASN A 145 7.96 -1.33 -5.35
CA ASN A 145 6.66 -1.62 -4.75
C ASN A 145 6.27 -0.59 -3.68
N GLN A 146 7.22 -0.15 -2.85
CA GLN A 146 6.97 0.92 -1.88
C GLN A 146 6.68 2.25 -2.58
N LEU A 147 7.44 2.57 -3.63
CA LEU A 147 7.21 3.78 -4.42
C LEU A 147 5.82 3.79 -5.07
N THR A 148 5.36 2.65 -5.60
CA THR A 148 4.03 2.57 -6.21
C THR A 148 2.90 2.73 -5.19
N ILE A 149 3.09 2.30 -3.93
CA ILE A 149 2.14 2.59 -2.85
C ILE A 149 1.99 4.11 -2.67
N VAL A 150 3.10 4.84 -2.56
CA VAL A 150 3.07 6.29 -2.38
C VAL A 150 2.48 7.02 -3.60
N VAL A 151 2.78 6.54 -4.81
CA VAL A 151 2.14 7.04 -6.04
C VAL A 151 0.64 6.79 -6.01
N GLY A 152 0.19 5.63 -5.54
CA GLY A 152 -1.23 5.30 -5.36
C GLY A 152 -1.93 6.23 -4.39
N VAL A 153 -1.28 6.55 -3.26
CA VAL A 153 -1.76 7.54 -2.27
C VAL A 153 -1.98 8.90 -2.94
N LEU A 154 -0.98 9.43 -3.64
CA LEU A 154 -1.10 10.72 -4.32
C LEU A 154 -2.14 10.68 -5.45
N ALA A 155 -2.21 9.58 -6.20
CA ALA A 155 -3.21 9.43 -7.27
C ALA A 155 -4.64 9.48 -6.72
N ALA A 156 -4.94 8.79 -5.61
CA ALA A 156 -6.24 8.84 -4.96
C ALA A 156 -6.60 10.25 -4.52
N GLN A 157 -5.67 10.97 -3.90
CA GLN A 157 -5.88 12.33 -3.43
C GLN A 157 -6.11 13.31 -4.58
N LEU A 158 -5.35 13.19 -5.68
CA LEU A 158 -5.54 14.01 -6.88
C LEU A 158 -6.89 13.72 -7.54
N ILE A 159 -7.26 12.45 -7.68
CA ILE A 159 -8.55 12.06 -8.28
C ILE A 159 -9.71 12.55 -7.42
N ASN A 160 -9.62 12.42 -6.09
CA ASN A 160 -10.62 12.97 -5.19
C ASN A 160 -10.79 14.49 -5.39
N LEU A 161 -9.67 15.23 -5.46
CA LEU A 161 -9.70 16.68 -5.71
C LEU A 161 -10.26 17.03 -7.09
N MET A 162 -9.97 16.23 -8.13
CA MET A 162 -10.44 16.50 -9.51
C MET A 162 -11.94 16.19 -9.68
N ILE A 163 -12.46 15.20 -8.93
CA ILE A 163 -13.88 14.83 -8.99
C ILE A 163 -14.73 15.76 -8.12
N ALA A 164 -14.18 16.24 -7.00
CA ALA A 164 -14.92 17.10 -6.08
C ALA A 164 -15.25 18.46 -6.71
N GLU A 165 -16.51 18.82 -6.70
CA GLU A 165 -16.97 20.18 -7.02
C GLU A 165 -16.87 21.08 -5.78
N PRO A 166 -16.71 22.40 -5.97
CA PRO A 166 -16.66 23.36 -4.86
C PRO A 166 -17.90 23.29 -3.96
N VAL A 167 -17.69 23.19 -2.66
CA VAL A 167 -18.76 23.19 -1.65
C VAL A 167 -18.83 24.57 -0.99
N ALA A 168 -20.04 25.09 -0.76
CA ALA A 168 -20.23 26.36 -0.09
C ALA A 168 -19.67 26.32 1.35
N THR A 169 -19.01 27.40 1.77
CA THR A 169 -18.47 27.52 3.13
C THR A 169 -19.61 27.47 4.15
N GLY A 170 -19.48 26.57 5.16
CA GLY A 170 -20.52 26.36 6.15
C GLY A 170 -21.72 25.53 5.70
N ALA A 171 -21.60 24.80 4.57
CA ALA A 171 -22.66 23.90 4.11
C ALA A 171 -23.04 22.89 5.18
N THR A 172 -24.33 22.72 5.41
CA THR A 172 -24.87 21.69 6.29
C THR A 172 -24.80 20.31 5.61
N GLN A 173 -24.90 19.24 6.41
CA GLN A 173 -24.92 17.89 5.87
C GLN A 173 -25.99 17.67 4.78
N GLN A 174 -27.21 18.24 4.99
CA GLN A 174 -28.28 18.15 3.99
C GLN A 174 -27.92 18.89 2.70
N MET A 175 -27.30 20.07 2.80
CA MET A 175 -26.84 20.80 1.61
C MET A 175 -25.78 20.00 0.83
N ILE A 176 -24.90 19.28 1.52
CA ILE A 176 -23.88 18.43 0.89
C ILE A 176 -24.54 17.26 0.15
N VAL A 177 -25.55 16.61 0.74
CA VAL A 177 -26.31 15.51 0.09
C VAL A 177 -26.91 15.96 -1.23
N ASP A 178 -27.43 17.19 -1.30
CA ASP A 178 -28.10 17.72 -2.51
C ASP A 178 -27.09 18.13 -3.61
N THR A 179 -25.79 18.17 -3.33
CA THR A 179 -24.74 18.46 -4.33
C THR A 179 -24.38 17.23 -5.16
N TRP A 180 -23.70 17.49 -6.30
CA TRP A 180 -23.03 16.44 -7.08
C TRP A 180 -22.12 15.55 -6.20
N ASN A 181 -21.35 16.16 -5.31
CA ASN A 181 -20.42 15.44 -4.43
C ASN A 181 -21.13 14.43 -3.52
N GLY A 182 -22.27 14.82 -2.93
CA GLY A 182 -23.08 13.97 -2.06
C GLY A 182 -23.84 12.89 -2.83
N GLN A 183 -24.30 13.18 -4.05
CA GLN A 183 -25.06 12.23 -4.88
C GLN A 183 -24.15 11.23 -5.60
N MET A 184 -23.17 11.74 -6.35
CA MET A 184 -22.37 10.96 -7.29
C MET A 184 -20.86 11.10 -7.08
N GLY A 185 -20.37 12.25 -6.61
CA GLY A 185 -18.93 12.53 -6.54
C GLY A 185 -18.15 11.49 -5.75
N TRP A 186 -18.59 11.16 -4.52
CA TRP A 186 -17.93 10.15 -3.70
C TRP A 186 -17.94 8.76 -4.35
N ARG A 187 -18.98 8.43 -5.11
CA ARG A 187 -19.10 7.16 -5.83
C ARG A 187 -18.04 7.06 -6.94
N TRP A 188 -17.83 8.15 -7.66
CA TRP A 188 -16.79 8.24 -8.68
C TRP A 188 -15.38 8.23 -8.08
N MET A 189 -15.17 8.80 -6.88
CA MET A 189 -13.88 8.73 -6.18
C MET A 189 -13.45 7.29 -5.92
N PHE A 190 -14.35 6.46 -5.40
CA PHE A 190 -14.11 5.02 -5.22
C PHE A 190 -14.10 4.26 -6.56
N GLY A 191 -15.05 4.56 -7.45
CA GLY A 191 -15.19 3.89 -8.74
C GLY A 191 -14.00 4.12 -9.68
N ALA A 192 -13.28 5.23 -9.56
CA ALA A 192 -12.10 5.52 -10.36
C ALA A 192 -10.97 4.49 -10.15
N GLU A 193 -10.91 3.85 -8.99
CA GLU A 193 -9.99 2.76 -8.70
C GLU A 193 -10.20 1.55 -9.62
N LEU A 194 -11.39 1.38 -10.16
CA LEU A 194 -11.69 0.28 -11.08
C LEU A 194 -10.78 0.28 -12.31
N VAL A 195 -10.36 1.44 -12.78
CA VAL A 195 -9.47 1.57 -13.95
C VAL A 195 -8.11 0.91 -13.71
N PRO A 196 -7.32 1.30 -12.70
CA PRO A 196 -6.05 0.63 -12.41
C PRO A 196 -6.24 -0.81 -11.91
N ALA A 197 -7.36 -1.15 -11.24
CA ALA A 197 -7.63 -2.51 -10.79
C ALA A 197 -7.86 -3.47 -11.97
N LEU A 198 -8.65 -3.09 -12.96
CA LEU A 198 -8.83 -3.86 -14.19
C LEU A 198 -7.56 -3.92 -15.03
N ALA A 199 -6.80 -2.83 -15.11
CA ALA A 199 -5.50 -2.85 -15.78
C ALA A 199 -4.55 -3.85 -15.11
N PHE A 200 -4.45 -3.85 -13.78
CA PHE A 200 -3.67 -4.82 -13.02
C PHE A 200 -4.15 -6.25 -13.28
N LEU A 201 -5.46 -6.49 -13.24
CA LEU A 201 -6.06 -7.79 -13.52
C LEU A 201 -5.63 -8.31 -14.91
N VAL A 202 -5.79 -7.50 -15.95
CA VAL A 202 -5.44 -7.88 -17.33
C VAL A 202 -3.94 -8.11 -17.47
N LEU A 203 -3.11 -7.21 -16.94
CA LEU A 203 -1.66 -7.31 -17.06
C LEU A 203 -1.09 -8.53 -16.32
N MET A 204 -1.69 -8.95 -15.20
CA MET A 204 -1.26 -10.14 -14.47
C MET A 204 -1.42 -11.45 -15.27
N PHE A 205 -2.29 -11.52 -16.27
CA PHE A 205 -2.36 -12.70 -17.11
C PHE A 205 -1.10 -12.90 -17.97
N PHE A 206 -0.41 -11.82 -18.35
CA PHE A 206 0.80 -11.85 -19.18
C PHE A 206 2.11 -12.05 -18.38
N VAL A 207 2.05 -11.93 -17.07
CA VAL A 207 3.20 -12.12 -16.18
C VAL A 207 3.44 -13.62 -15.94
N PRO A 208 4.70 -14.12 -15.94
CA PRO A 208 5.00 -15.52 -15.64
C PRO A 208 4.78 -15.82 -14.16
N GLU A 209 4.63 -17.11 -13.83
CA GLU A 209 4.68 -17.53 -12.41
C GLU A 209 6.11 -17.48 -11.88
N SER A 210 6.25 -17.40 -10.54
CA SER A 210 7.56 -17.39 -9.87
C SER A 210 8.39 -18.64 -10.20
N PRO A 211 9.63 -18.49 -10.69
CA PRO A 211 10.51 -19.62 -10.94
C PRO A 211 10.79 -20.44 -9.67
N ARG A 212 10.94 -19.79 -8.52
CA ARG A 212 11.19 -20.46 -7.24
C ARG A 212 10.01 -21.35 -6.84
N TRP A 213 8.78 -20.83 -6.97
CA TRP A 213 7.59 -21.63 -6.69
C TRP A 213 7.41 -22.78 -7.69
N LEU A 214 7.65 -22.55 -8.96
CA LEU A 214 7.57 -23.61 -9.98
C LEU A 214 8.52 -24.77 -9.68
N MET A 215 9.74 -24.47 -9.23
CA MET A 215 10.70 -25.50 -8.78
C MET A 215 10.17 -26.25 -7.57
N LYS A 216 9.66 -25.54 -6.54
CA LYS A 216 9.05 -26.15 -5.34
C LYS A 216 7.83 -27.02 -5.68
N ALA A 217 7.07 -26.64 -6.71
CA ALA A 217 5.90 -27.36 -7.20
C ALA A 217 6.24 -28.54 -8.16
N GLY A 218 7.51 -28.88 -8.36
CA GLY A 218 7.94 -29.96 -9.24
C GLY A 218 7.72 -29.68 -10.74
N LYS A 219 7.80 -28.42 -11.17
CA LYS A 219 7.59 -27.98 -12.56
C LYS A 219 8.85 -27.29 -13.12
N PRO A 220 10.02 -27.98 -13.19
CA PRO A 220 11.30 -27.40 -13.58
C PRO A 220 11.29 -26.83 -15.00
N ASP A 221 10.61 -27.48 -15.97
CA ASP A 221 10.55 -26.99 -17.35
C ASP A 221 9.86 -25.65 -17.47
N ARG A 222 8.77 -25.43 -16.69
CA ARG A 222 8.09 -24.15 -16.63
C ARG A 222 8.93 -23.08 -15.92
N ALA A 223 9.70 -23.46 -14.90
CA ALA A 223 10.64 -22.57 -14.22
C ALA A 223 11.73 -22.11 -15.18
N ARG A 224 12.29 -23.04 -15.97
CA ARG A 224 13.27 -22.75 -17.02
C ARG A 224 12.70 -21.78 -18.04
N ALA A 225 11.53 -22.06 -18.60
CA ALA A 225 10.88 -21.20 -19.58
C ALA A 225 10.63 -19.78 -19.05
N ALA A 226 10.26 -19.64 -17.75
CA ALA A 226 10.08 -18.33 -17.11
C ALA A 226 11.43 -17.59 -17.01
N LEU A 227 12.51 -18.26 -16.64
CA LEU A 227 13.85 -17.68 -16.51
C LEU A 227 14.47 -17.31 -17.87
N GLU A 228 14.23 -18.07 -18.94
CA GLU A 228 14.67 -17.74 -20.30
C GLU A 228 13.98 -16.49 -20.88
N ARG A 229 12.80 -16.16 -20.36
CA ARG A 229 12.16 -14.86 -20.67
C ARG A 229 12.85 -13.69 -19.96
N ILE A 230 13.50 -13.95 -18.81
CA ILE A 230 14.21 -12.95 -17.99
C ILE A 230 15.65 -12.76 -18.51
N GLY A 231 16.31 -13.87 -18.93
CA GLY A 231 17.70 -13.83 -19.35
C GLY A 231 18.04 -14.84 -20.45
N SER A 232 19.34 -15.19 -20.57
CA SER A 232 19.83 -16.23 -21.47
C SER A 232 19.55 -17.64 -20.89
N ALA A 233 19.70 -18.68 -21.73
CA ALA A 233 19.61 -20.08 -21.29
C ALA A 233 20.63 -20.39 -20.18
N ASP A 234 21.89 -19.91 -20.32
CA ASP A 234 22.92 -20.07 -19.28
C ASP A 234 22.54 -19.40 -17.95
N TYR A 235 21.86 -18.24 -18.02
CA TYR A 235 21.30 -17.59 -16.84
C TYR A 235 20.24 -18.48 -16.18
N ALA A 236 19.31 -19.03 -16.98
CA ALA A 236 18.26 -19.90 -16.49
C ALA A 236 18.83 -21.15 -15.81
N ASP A 237 19.80 -21.82 -16.42
CA ASP A 237 20.44 -23.03 -15.87
C ASP A 237 21.20 -22.76 -14.55
N ARG A 238 21.85 -21.59 -14.46
CA ARG A 238 22.54 -21.18 -13.22
C ARG A 238 21.54 -20.93 -12.10
N ILE A 239 20.49 -20.14 -12.35
CA ILE A 239 19.48 -19.81 -11.34
C ILE A 239 18.70 -21.05 -10.91
N LEU A 240 18.39 -21.98 -11.83
CA LEU A 240 17.73 -23.24 -11.48
C LEU A 240 18.58 -24.08 -10.51
N ARG A 241 19.90 -24.16 -10.74
CA ARG A 241 20.83 -24.86 -9.81
C ARG A 241 20.86 -24.18 -8.43
N ASP A 242 20.92 -22.85 -8.39
CA ASP A 242 20.91 -22.09 -7.14
C ASP A 242 19.61 -22.29 -6.36
N ILE A 243 18.46 -22.31 -7.06
CA ILE A 243 17.15 -22.58 -6.45
C ILE A 243 17.11 -24.02 -5.93
N ALA A 244 17.53 -25.02 -6.73
CA ALA A 244 17.54 -26.42 -6.34
C ALA A 244 18.37 -26.65 -5.07
N HIS A 245 19.60 -26.11 -5.04
CA HIS A 245 20.48 -26.21 -3.86
C HIS A 245 19.88 -25.54 -2.61
N THR A 246 19.15 -24.43 -2.79
CA THR A 246 18.46 -23.77 -1.67
C THR A 246 17.29 -24.61 -1.16
N LEU A 247 16.50 -25.19 -2.08
CA LEU A 247 15.36 -26.03 -1.71
C LEU A 247 15.78 -27.34 -1.04
N GLU A 248 16.91 -27.95 -1.42
CA GLU A 248 17.47 -29.12 -0.76
C GLU A 248 17.83 -28.82 0.70
N LYS A 249 18.38 -27.64 0.97
CA LYS A 249 18.70 -27.20 2.35
C LYS A 249 17.45 -26.87 3.17
N ASP A 250 16.39 -26.38 2.51
CA ASP A 250 15.11 -26.02 3.16
C ASP A 250 14.21 -27.24 3.46
N ASN A 251 14.61 -28.47 3.08
CA ASN A 251 13.83 -29.71 3.31
C ASN A 251 13.66 -30.09 4.79
N HIS A 252 14.30 -29.38 5.71
CA HIS A 252 13.95 -29.47 7.11
C HIS A 252 12.63 -28.71 7.35
N LYS A 253 11.56 -29.43 7.69
CA LYS A 253 10.29 -28.85 8.15
C LYS A 253 10.60 -27.89 9.28
N ILE A 254 10.65 -26.60 8.98
CA ILE A 254 10.82 -25.57 9.99
C ILE A 254 9.55 -25.59 10.84
N SER A 255 9.67 -26.13 12.07
CA SER A 255 8.59 -26.04 13.04
C SER A 255 8.44 -24.58 13.46
N TYR A 256 7.18 -24.10 13.58
CA TYR A 256 6.91 -22.79 14.18
C TYR A 256 7.55 -22.62 15.56
N GLY A 257 7.78 -23.74 16.28
CA GLY A 257 8.54 -23.77 17.52
C GLY A 257 10.00 -23.30 17.38
N ALA A 258 10.59 -23.40 16.19
CA ALA A 258 11.95 -22.89 15.94
C ALA A 258 12.05 -21.35 16.05
N LEU A 259 10.95 -20.63 15.82
CA LEU A 259 10.88 -19.16 16.02
C LEU A 259 10.98 -18.79 17.52
N LEU A 260 10.63 -19.72 18.42
CA LEU A 260 10.71 -19.54 19.87
C LEU A 260 12.04 -20.01 20.44
N ALA A 261 12.96 -20.53 19.60
CA ALA A 261 14.30 -20.94 20.04
C ALA A 261 15.03 -19.73 20.69
N PRO A 262 15.80 -19.95 21.77
CA PRO A 262 16.46 -18.87 22.54
C PRO A 262 17.29 -17.92 21.67
N GLN A 263 17.86 -18.41 20.59
CA GLN A 263 18.71 -17.65 19.66
C GLN A 263 17.90 -16.78 18.69
N VAL A 264 16.67 -17.16 18.32
CA VAL A 264 15.81 -16.52 17.33
C VAL A 264 14.78 -15.61 18.01
N LYS A 265 14.27 -16.02 19.17
CA LYS A 265 13.23 -15.32 19.92
C LYS A 265 13.49 -13.83 20.13
N PRO A 266 14.70 -13.34 20.52
CA PRO A 266 14.94 -11.90 20.70
C PRO A 266 14.77 -11.12 19.38
N ILE A 267 15.21 -11.70 18.26
CA ILE A 267 15.12 -11.06 16.95
C ILE A 267 13.65 -10.95 16.53
N VAL A 268 12.85 -12.00 16.75
CA VAL A 268 11.42 -12.00 16.48
C VAL A 268 10.70 -10.97 17.34
N ILE A 269 11.01 -10.88 18.64
CA ILE A 269 10.42 -9.87 19.54
C ILE A 269 10.77 -8.46 19.07
N ILE A 270 12.04 -8.18 18.75
CA ILE A 270 12.45 -6.87 18.24
C ILE A 270 11.69 -6.53 16.95
N GLY A 271 11.58 -7.48 16.01
CA GLY A 271 10.83 -7.28 14.78
C GLY A 271 9.35 -6.96 15.03
N MET A 272 8.69 -7.69 15.94
CA MET A 272 7.30 -7.42 16.32
C MET A 272 7.14 -6.06 16.99
N VAL A 273 8.01 -5.71 17.92
CA VAL A 273 7.97 -4.40 18.60
C VAL A 273 8.15 -3.27 17.60
N LEU A 274 9.10 -3.37 16.68
CA LEU A 274 9.30 -2.36 15.64
C LEU A 274 8.09 -2.23 14.73
N ALA A 275 7.46 -3.34 14.34
CA ALA A 275 6.25 -3.33 13.52
C ALA A 275 5.07 -2.65 14.23
N VAL A 276 4.88 -2.90 15.53
CA VAL A 276 3.85 -2.25 16.35
C VAL A 276 4.14 -0.75 16.47
N PHE A 277 5.36 -0.35 16.80
CA PHE A 277 5.72 1.06 16.91
C PHE A 277 5.60 1.82 15.58
N GLN A 278 5.92 1.18 14.45
CA GLN A 278 5.71 1.77 13.14
C GLN A 278 4.25 2.14 12.90
N GLN A 279 3.30 1.32 13.33
CA GLN A 279 1.88 1.63 13.20
C GLN A 279 1.41 2.67 14.24
N TRP A 280 1.97 2.64 15.44
CA TRP A 280 1.61 3.56 16.52
C TRP A 280 2.26 4.95 16.40
N CYS A 281 3.18 5.15 15.45
CA CYS A 281 3.77 6.48 15.20
C CYS A 281 2.77 7.55 14.74
N GLY A 282 1.50 7.19 14.49
CA GLY A 282 0.42 8.11 14.20
C GLY A 282 0.28 8.58 12.75
N ILE A 283 1.18 8.17 11.85
CA ILE A 283 1.13 8.63 10.45
C ILE A 283 -0.15 8.19 9.73
N ASN A 284 -0.65 6.99 10.02
CA ASN A 284 -1.89 6.49 9.46
C ASN A 284 -3.10 7.32 9.90
N VAL A 285 -3.05 7.90 11.11
CA VAL A 285 -4.07 8.83 11.60
C VAL A 285 -4.06 10.11 10.76
N ILE A 286 -2.88 10.63 10.44
CA ILE A 286 -2.77 11.83 9.60
C ILE A 286 -3.40 11.60 8.22
N PHE A 287 -3.15 10.46 7.56
CA PHE A 287 -3.72 10.20 6.24
C PHE A 287 -5.22 9.88 6.27
N ASN A 288 -5.68 9.12 7.26
CA ASN A 288 -7.08 8.67 7.32
C ASN A 288 -8.01 9.75 7.90
N TYR A 289 -7.52 10.53 8.86
CA TYR A 289 -8.27 11.60 9.52
C TYR A 289 -7.80 13.00 9.12
N ALA A 290 -7.19 13.12 7.93
CA ALA A 290 -6.71 14.40 7.41
C ALA A 290 -7.83 15.45 7.35
N GLN A 291 -9.05 15.02 7.02
CA GLN A 291 -10.21 15.90 6.99
C GLN A 291 -10.49 16.54 8.35
N GLU A 292 -10.57 15.74 9.41
CA GLU A 292 -10.84 16.24 10.76
C GLU A 292 -9.70 17.11 11.28
N ILE A 293 -8.46 16.71 10.99
CA ILE A 293 -7.27 17.48 11.40
C ILE A 293 -7.30 18.86 10.75
N PHE A 294 -7.58 18.96 9.45
CA PHE A 294 -7.62 20.25 8.76
C PHE A 294 -8.89 21.03 9.05
N ALA A 295 -10.04 20.38 9.21
CA ALA A 295 -11.27 21.04 9.63
C ALA A 295 -11.14 21.64 11.04
N SER A 296 -10.53 20.90 11.99
CA SER A 296 -10.25 21.43 13.34
C SER A 296 -9.23 22.56 13.35
N ALA A 297 -8.36 22.61 12.33
CA ALA A 297 -7.45 23.74 12.10
C ALA A 297 -8.11 24.93 11.39
N GLY A 298 -9.43 24.88 11.09
CA GLY A 298 -10.19 25.97 10.51
C GLY A 298 -10.24 26.01 8.99
N PHE A 299 -9.82 24.91 8.31
CA PHE A 299 -9.95 24.81 6.85
C PHE A 299 -11.37 24.37 6.46
N ASP A 300 -11.93 24.98 5.42
CA ASP A 300 -13.14 24.51 4.76
C ASP A 300 -12.88 23.23 3.93
N ILE A 301 -13.93 22.56 3.46
CA ILE A 301 -13.83 21.30 2.70
C ILE A 301 -12.93 21.44 1.48
N ASN A 302 -13.04 22.55 0.73
CA ASN A 302 -12.27 22.77 -0.49
C ASN A 302 -10.77 22.94 -0.19
N SER A 303 -10.45 23.72 0.83
CA SER A 303 -9.06 23.93 1.29
C SER A 303 -8.48 22.66 1.91
N THR A 304 -9.31 21.87 2.59
CA THR A 304 -8.93 20.57 3.14
C THR A 304 -8.53 19.59 2.04
N LEU A 305 -9.30 19.44 0.97
CA LEU A 305 -8.95 18.57 -0.16
C LEU A 305 -7.61 18.98 -0.81
N LYS A 306 -7.36 20.28 -0.98
CA LYS A 306 -6.06 20.78 -1.48
C LYS A 306 -4.92 20.47 -0.51
N SER A 307 -5.15 20.61 0.80
CA SER A 307 -4.17 20.29 1.85
C SER A 307 -3.86 18.80 1.89
N ILE A 308 -4.86 17.94 1.67
CA ILE A 308 -4.68 16.48 1.54
C ILE A 308 -3.75 16.16 0.36
N VAL A 309 -3.94 16.77 -0.81
CA VAL A 309 -3.04 16.59 -1.96
C VAL A 309 -1.61 17.04 -1.64
N ALA A 310 -1.46 18.16 -0.93
CA ALA A 310 -0.13 18.62 -0.48
C ALA A 310 0.56 17.56 0.39
N THR A 311 -0.17 16.84 1.25
CA THR A 311 0.39 15.73 2.06
C THR A 311 0.93 14.60 1.18
N GLY A 312 0.23 14.24 0.11
CA GLY A 312 0.68 13.21 -0.83
C GLY A 312 1.90 13.63 -1.65
N ILE A 313 1.96 14.89 -2.08
CA ILE A 313 3.13 15.43 -2.80
C ILE A 313 4.37 15.38 -1.88
N VAL A 314 4.25 15.85 -0.65
CA VAL A 314 5.34 15.83 0.33
C VAL A 314 5.78 14.39 0.59
N ASN A 315 4.83 13.47 0.81
CA ASN A 315 5.13 12.05 1.01
C ASN A 315 5.92 11.48 -0.18
N LEU A 316 5.50 11.73 -1.42
CA LEU A 316 6.20 11.24 -2.62
C LEU A 316 7.61 11.83 -2.74
N VAL A 317 7.76 13.15 -2.58
CA VAL A 317 9.05 13.83 -2.70
C VAL A 317 10.05 13.30 -1.66
N PHE A 318 9.63 13.19 -0.40
CA PHE A 318 10.51 12.72 0.67
C PHE A 318 10.78 11.22 0.59
N THR A 319 9.83 10.41 0.15
CA THR A 319 10.09 8.98 -0.15
C THR A 319 11.17 8.84 -1.24
N LEU A 320 11.08 9.61 -2.33
CA LEU A 320 12.10 9.60 -3.38
C LEU A 320 13.48 10.06 -2.85
N ALA A 321 13.50 11.07 -1.99
CA ALA A 321 14.72 11.54 -1.35
C ALA A 321 15.31 10.53 -0.35
N ALA A 322 14.46 9.76 0.33
CA ALA A 322 14.87 8.75 1.31
C ALA A 322 15.57 7.55 0.67
N LEU A 323 15.16 7.13 -0.54
CA LEU A 323 15.73 5.95 -1.21
C LEU A 323 17.29 5.93 -1.23
N PRO A 324 18.00 7.00 -1.68
CA PRO A 324 19.45 7.04 -1.63
C PRO A 324 20.01 7.25 -0.23
N LEU A 325 19.25 7.84 0.70
CA LEU A 325 19.71 8.11 2.07
C LEU A 325 19.82 6.83 2.90
N VAL A 326 18.92 5.86 2.68
CA VAL A 326 18.96 4.57 3.39
C VAL A 326 20.29 3.87 3.23
N ASP A 327 20.86 3.90 2.01
CA ASP A 327 22.16 3.27 1.73
C ASP A 327 23.35 4.08 2.27
N LYS A 328 23.23 5.42 2.36
CA LYS A 328 24.31 6.31 2.81
C LYS A 328 24.38 6.46 4.33
N ILE A 329 23.24 6.71 4.98
CA ILE A 329 23.17 7.05 6.41
C ILE A 329 22.99 5.77 7.25
N GLY A 330 22.35 4.75 6.68
CA GLY A 330 22.04 3.50 7.34
C GLY A 330 20.70 3.54 8.10
N ARG A 331 20.05 2.39 8.13
CA ARG A 331 18.66 2.22 8.62
C ARG A 331 18.45 2.64 10.07
N ARG A 332 19.42 2.30 10.97
CA ARG A 332 19.30 2.63 12.40
C ARG A 332 19.29 4.14 12.67
N LYS A 333 20.19 4.87 12.02
CA LYS A 333 20.27 6.32 12.20
C LYS A 333 19.03 7.03 11.66
N LEU A 334 18.52 6.60 10.49
CA LEU A 334 17.30 7.14 9.91
C LEU A 334 16.10 6.90 10.79
N MET A 335 15.94 5.68 11.36
CA MET A 335 14.84 5.39 12.29
C MET A 335 14.89 6.26 13.55
N LEU A 336 16.08 6.49 14.11
CA LEU A 336 16.24 7.33 15.29
C LEU A 336 15.91 8.80 14.97
N LEU A 337 16.39 9.31 13.83
CA LEU A 337 16.07 10.67 13.37
C LEU A 337 14.57 10.84 13.09
N GLY A 338 13.97 9.85 12.43
CA GLY A 338 12.52 9.82 12.17
C GLY A 338 11.71 9.83 13.46
N ALA A 339 12.01 8.93 14.39
CA ALA A 339 11.27 8.83 15.66
C ALA A 339 11.42 10.09 16.51
N SER A 340 12.63 10.63 16.66
CA SER A 340 12.86 11.87 17.44
C SER A 340 12.22 13.08 16.77
N GLY A 341 12.32 13.19 15.45
CA GLY A 341 11.70 14.27 14.69
C GLY A 341 10.17 14.24 14.77
N LEU A 342 9.55 13.06 14.59
CA LEU A 342 8.10 12.90 14.75
C LEU A 342 7.64 13.27 16.16
N THR A 343 8.37 12.83 17.20
CA THR A 343 8.05 13.18 18.60
C THR A 343 8.04 14.70 18.78
N LEU A 344 9.09 15.39 18.29
CA LEU A 344 9.16 16.84 18.38
C LEU A 344 7.98 17.52 17.68
N ILE A 345 7.68 17.09 16.45
CA ILE A 345 6.60 17.72 15.67
C ILE A 345 5.24 17.47 16.30
N TYR A 346 4.95 16.27 16.83
CA TYR A 346 3.68 16.04 17.51
C TYR A 346 3.53 16.85 18.78
N VAL A 347 4.62 17.07 19.52
CA VAL A 347 4.60 18.01 20.66
C VAL A 347 4.29 19.44 20.19
N LEU A 348 4.88 19.88 19.07
CA LEU A 348 4.59 21.20 18.50
C LEU A 348 3.14 21.31 18.00
N ILE A 349 2.59 20.26 17.36
CA ILE A 349 1.18 20.22 16.96
C ILE A 349 0.27 20.32 18.19
N ALA A 350 0.54 19.54 19.25
CA ALA A 350 -0.24 19.58 20.47
C ALA A 350 -0.17 20.97 21.14
N ALA A 351 1.00 21.59 21.16
CA ALA A 351 1.18 22.95 21.68
C ALA A 351 0.43 23.99 20.83
N ALA A 352 0.46 23.86 19.49
CA ALA A 352 -0.27 24.76 18.60
C ALA A 352 -1.78 24.71 18.86
N TYR A 353 -2.37 23.50 18.96
CA TYR A 353 -3.78 23.37 19.33
C TYR A 353 -4.07 23.89 20.74
N GLY A 354 -3.20 23.62 21.73
CA GLY A 354 -3.35 24.12 23.09
C GLY A 354 -3.29 25.66 23.21
N MET A 355 -2.54 26.31 22.29
CA MET A 355 -2.45 27.77 22.20
C MET A 355 -3.52 28.39 21.28
N GLY A 356 -4.41 27.60 20.70
CA GLY A 356 -5.41 28.07 19.73
C GLY A 356 -4.82 28.53 18.39
N ILE A 357 -3.61 28.10 18.05
CA ILE A 357 -2.99 28.42 16.75
C ILE A 357 -3.63 27.53 15.70
N MET A 358 -4.29 28.15 14.72
CA MET A 358 -5.04 27.48 13.64
C MET A 358 -4.47 27.84 12.27
N GLY A 359 -4.94 27.17 11.22
CA GLY A 359 -4.62 27.47 9.83
C GLY A 359 -3.24 26.96 9.39
N TRP A 360 -2.55 27.77 8.62
CA TRP A 360 -1.29 27.42 7.95
C TRP A 360 -0.19 26.85 8.84
N PRO A 361 0.01 27.32 10.11
CA PRO A 361 1.04 26.72 10.96
C PRO A 361 0.80 25.24 11.24
N VAL A 362 -0.45 24.83 11.49
CA VAL A 362 -0.82 23.43 11.72
C VAL A 362 -0.57 22.60 10.45
N LEU A 363 -0.97 23.11 9.27
CA LEU A 363 -0.70 22.45 8.01
C LEU A 363 0.80 22.20 7.81
N LEU A 364 1.63 23.22 8.03
CA LEU A 364 3.10 23.07 7.87
C LEU A 364 3.69 22.04 8.83
N LEU A 365 3.22 21.96 10.06
CA LEU A 365 3.64 20.93 11.02
C LEU A 365 3.20 19.53 10.59
N VAL A 366 1.99 19.38 10.07
CA VAL A 366 1.51 18.09 9.52
C VAL A 366 2.36 17.67 8.30
N LEU A 367 2.65 18.60 7.38
CA LEU A 367 3.53 18.32 6.24
C LEU A 367 4.95 17.95 6.68
N ALA A 368 5.48 18.61 7.73
CA ALA A 368 6.78 18.27 8.30
C ALA A 368 6.77 16.87 8.97
N ALA A 369 5.68 16.47 9.63
CA ALA A 369 5.53 15.12 10.17
C ALA A 369 5.61 14.07 9.07
N ILE A 370 4.90 14.30 7.94
CA ILE A 370 4.92 13.41 6.79
C ILE A 370 6.31 13.34 6.16
N ALA A 371 6.98 14.49 6.02
CA ALA A 371 8.33 14.57 5.45
C ALA A 371 9.37 13.80 6.28
N ILE A 372 9.25 13.84 7.61
CA ILE A 372 10.15 13.11 8.51
C ILE A 372 9.84 11.62 8.53
N TYR A 373 8.57 11.24 8.39
CA TYR A 373 8.16 9.84 8.36
C TYR A 373 8.60 9.15 7.07
N ALA A 374 8.47 9.80 5.91
CA ALA A 374 8.77 9.27 4.58
C ALA A 374 10.24 8.91 4.39
#